data_2d45d7ba5058ef938adba2f3209ed169
#
_entry.id   2d45d7ba5058ef938adba2f3209ed169
#
_cell.length_a   1.000
_cell.length_b   1.000
_cell.length_c   1.000
_cell.angle_alpha   90.00
_cell.angle_beta   90.00
_cell.angle_gamma   90.00
#
_symmetry.space_group_name_H-M   'P 1'
#
loop_
_entity.id
_entity.type
_entity.pdbx_description
1 polymer ?
#
loop_
_entity_poly.entity_id
_entity_poly.type
_entity_poly.pdbx_seq_one_letter_code
_entity_poly.pdbx_strand_id
1 'polypeptide(L)'
;EDYPDLHVVAAGSLLEFALEELPSFGVGRIRSIYMYPFSFDEFLMAQGLDLTVSFKKKAHAEQPLPELAHKELVSQLRSFYFVGGLPAAVSEWIETRSYIEVSHIHNDIIDTYNDDFSKYKQRFSPILLRQVLRSVALQAGKKFVFSEVSNDIKSTVIREALHLLTLAGLVIPVIHSNANGMPLGAEEDRRYIKYLFFDTGVMQTLLGMAASDILTSTEVELVNKGGMSEMFAGLELIKYQDCFIKPDIYY
;
A
#
# COMPACT_ATOMS: atom_id res chain seq x y z
N GLU A 1 10.55 32.93 10.31
CA GLU A 1 11.36 33.69 11.30
C GLU A 1 10.53 34.74 12.03
N ASP A 2 9.42 35.19 11.44
CA ASP A 2 8.53 36.19 12.03
C ASP A 2 7.62 35.66 13.16
N TYR A 3 7.50 34.34 13.25
CA TYR A 3 6.64 33.63 14.22
C TYR A 3 7.38 32.42 14.80
N PRO A 4 8.35 32.58 15.70
CA PRO A 4 9.21 31.50 16.18
C PRO A 4 8.44 30.43 17.00
N ASP A 5 7.31 30.78 17.60
CA ASP A 5 6.49 29.91 18.42
C ASP A 5 5.35 29.21 17.64
N LEU A 6 5.26 29.48 16.34
CA LEU A 6 4.22 28.86 15.51
C LEU A 6 4.61 27.44 15.07
N HIS A 7 3.87 26.45 15.57
CA HIS A 7 3.98 25.08 15.12
C HIS A 7 3.03 24.84 13.94
N VAL A 8 3.58 24.37 12.81
CA VAL A 8 2.81 24.12 11.59
C VAL A 8 2.87 22.63 11.25
N VAL A 9 1.70 22.04 11.05
CA VAL A 9 1.57 20.69 10.47
C VAL A 9 0.97 20.84 9.07
N ALA A 10 1.70 20.36 8.06
CA ALA A 10 1.23 20.34 6.68
C ALA A 10 1.01 18.90 6.25
N ALA A 11 -0.13 18.62 5.62
CA ALA A 11 -0.47 17.32 5.06
C ALA A 11 -1.08 17.52 3.68
N GLY A 12 -0.83 16.55 2.78
CA GLY A 12 -1.41 16.56 1.44
C GLY A 12 -0.91 15.37 0.64
N SER A 13 -1.78 14.81 -0.21
CA SER A 13 -1.47 13.69 -1.09
C SER A 13 -0.36 13.99 -2.11
N LEU A 14 -0.08 15.28 -2.36
CA LEU A 14 0.92 15.76 -3.31
C LEU A 14 2.06 16.50 -2.63
N LEU A 15 2.17 16.40 -1.31
CA LEU A 15 3.15 17.16 -0.54
C LEU A 15 4.59 16.79 -0.94
N GLU A 16 4.92 15.51 -1.05
CA GLU A 16 6.28 15.09 -1.46
C GLU A 16 6.63 15.63 -2.85
N PHE A 17 5.67 15.66 -3.77
CA PHE A 17 5.86 16.19 -5.12
C PHE A 17 6.14 17.70 -5.09
N ALA A 18 5.36 18.45 -4.31
CA ALA A 18 5.57 19.90 -4.16
C ALA A 18 6.93 20.21 -3.50
N LEU A 19 7.39 19.34 -2.61
CA LEU A 19 8.66 19.48 -1.92
C LEU A 19 9.88 19.21 -2.83
N GLU A 20 9.76 18.26 -3.79
CA GLU A 20 10.83 18.02 -4.79
C GLU A 20 11.04 19.22 -5.73
N GLU A 21 10.01 20.03 -5.98
CA GLU A 21 10.11 21.22 -6.85
C GLU A 21 10.71 22.44 -6.14
N LEU A 22 10.88 22.39 -4.82
CA LEU A 22 11.43 23.52 -4.08
C LEU A 22 12.98 23.55 -4.15
N PRO A 23 13.58 24.70 -4.55
CA PRO A 23 15.04 24.80 -4.68
C PRO A 23 15.80 24.77 -3.34
N SER A 24 15.10 24.95 -2.24
CA SER A 24 15.65 24.86 -0.88
C SER A 24 14.56 24.51 0.12
N PHE A 25 14.74 23.40 0.79
CA PHE A 25 13.87 22.95 1.86
C PHE A 25 14.53 23.22 3.21
N GLY A 26 13.81 23.81 4.17
CA GLY A 26 14.35 24.26 5.46
C GLY A 26 15.10 23.17 6.24
N VAL A 27 16.35 22.94 5.88
CA VAL A 27 17.20 21.90 6.47
C VAL A 27 17.21 22.05 8.01
N GLY A 28 16.86 20.97 8.71
CA GLY A 28 16.82 20.93 10.17
C GLY A 28 15.58 21.56 10.84
N ARG A 29 14.63 22.11 10.05
CA ARG A 29 13.41 22.76 10.56
C ARG A 29 12.13 22.00 10.29
N ILE A 30 12.20 20.94 9.47
CA ILE A 30 11.05 20.12 9.07
C ILE A 30 11.31 18.69 9.47
N ARG A 31 10.30 18.06 10.03
CA ARG A 31 10.30 16.66 10.38
C ARG A 31 9.17 15.98 9.62
N SER A 32 9.50 15.00 8.77
CA SER A 32 8.51 14.20 8.06
C SER A 32 7.91 13.15 8.97
N ILE A 33 6.61 12.91 8.81
CA ILE A 33 5.87 11.82 9.44
C ILE A 33 5.21 11.03 8.31
N TYR A 34 5.53 9.75 8.24
CA TYR A 34 4.98 8.83 7.24
C TYR A 34 3.78 8.10 7.82
N MET A 35 2.61 8.32 7.25
CA MET A 35 1.37 7.66 7.65
C MET A 35 0.90 6.72 6.55
N TYR A 36 0.54 5.52 6.96
CA TYR A 36 0.04 4.46 6.08
C TYR A 36 -1.39 4.08 6.45
N PRO A 37 -2.14 3.40 5.57
CA PRO A 37 -3.40 2.77 5.97
C PRO A 37 -3.22 1.87 7.19
N PHE A 38 -4.28 1.59 7.94
CA PHE A 38 -4.25 0.74 9.13
C PHE A 38 -3.55 -0.59 8.86
N SER A 39 -2.75 -1.03 9.82
CA SER A 39 -2.23 -2.39 9.90
C SER A 39 -3.34 -3.39 10.22
N PHE A 40 -3.06 -4.66 10.05
CA PHE A 40 -4.02 -5.70 10.42
C PHE A 40 -4.36 -5.68 11.92
N ASP A 41 -3.38 -5.36 12.78
CA ASP A 41 -3.64 -5.20 14.21
C ASP A 41 -4.59 -4.03 14.50
N GLU A 42 -4.38 -2.88 13.84
CA GLU A 42 -5.26 -1.72 13.98
C GLU A 42 -6.67 -1.99 13.44
N PHE A 43 -6.79 -2.72 12.32
CA PHE A 43 -8.07 -3.19 11.80
C PHE A 43 -8.82 -4.09 12.80
N LEU A 44 -8.12 -4.99 13.48
CA LEU A 44 -8.72 -5.83 14.53
C LEU A 44 -9.13 -4.99 15.74
N MET A 45 -8.27 -4.07 16.19
CA MET A 45 -8.56 -3.17 17.32
C MET A 45 -9.74 -2.26 17.02
N ALA A 46 -9.84 -1.73 15.82
CA ALA A 46 -10.98 -0.90 15.40
C ALA A 46 -12.34 -1.65 15.47
N GLN A 47 -12.29 -2.98 15.38
CA GLN A 47 -13.46 -3.85 15.55
C GLN A 47 -13.70 -4.28 17.02
N GLY A 48 -12.89 -3.81 17.98
CA GLY A 48 -12.94 -4.23 19.39
C GLY A 48 -12.35 -5.62 19.66
N LEU A 49 -11.49 -6.13 18.75
CA LEU A 49 -10.86 -7.46 18.87
C LEU A 49 -9.48 -7.40 19.54
N ASP A 50 -9.30 -6.56 20.56
CA ASP A 50 -8.02 -6.35 21.26
C ASP A 50 -7.46 -7.63 21.89
N LEU A 51 -8.33 -8.51 22.41
CA LEU A 51 -7.91 -9.80 22.95
C LEU A 51 -7.31 -10.69 21.86
N THR A 52 -7.88 -10.68 20.67
CA THR A 52 -7.38 -11.44 19.51
C THR A 52 -5.99 -10.95 19.09
N VAL A 53 -5.77 -9.64 19.09
CA VAL A 53 -4.45 -9.04 18.85
C VAL A 53 -3.45 -9.49 19.93
N SER A 54 -3.87 -9.49 21.20
CA SER A 54 -3.02 -9.93 22.31
C SER A 54 -2.62 -11.41 22.19
N PHE A 55 -3.56 -12.29 21.79
CA PHE A 55 -3.27 -13.70 21.54
C PHE A 55 -2.33 -13.88 20.35
N LYS A 56 -2.58 -13.16 19.24
CA LYS A 56 -1.71 -13.20 18.06
C LYS A 56 -0.27 -12.83 18.41
N LYS A 57 -0.06 -11.78 19.22
CA LYS A 57 1.28 -11.31 19.63
C LYS A 57 2.03 -12.28 20.54
N LYS A 58 1.32 -13.14 21.27
CA LYS A 58 1.93 -14.15 22.14
C LYS A 58 2.23 -15.46 21.43
N ALA A 59 1.66 -15.68 20.24
CA ALA A 59 1.86 -16.92 19.49
C ALA A 59 3.29 -16.98 18.94
N HIS A 60 3.93 -18.14 19.08
CA HIS A 60 5.24 -18.46 18.52
C HIS A 60 5.32 -19.96 18.22
N ALA A 61 6.40 -20.41 17.60
CA ALA A 61 6.52 -21.78 17.10
C ALA A 61 6.31 -22.86 18.17
N GLU A 62 6.73 -22.59 19.42
CA GLU A 62 6.56 -23.52 20.55
C GLU A 62 5.18 -23.41 21.24
N GLN A 63 4.49 -22.30 21.04
CA GLN A 63 3.14 -22.05 21.54
C GLN A 63 2.25 -21.46 20.44
N PRO A 64 1.81 -22.30 19.49
CA PRO A 64 0.95 -21.86 18.39
C PRO A 64 -0.43 -21.46 18.91
N LEU A 65 -1.15 -20.69 18.08
CA LEU A 65 -2.54 -20.37 18.35
C LEU A 65 -3.41 -21.64 18.40
N PRO A 66 -4.41 -21.69 19.32
CA PRO A 66 -5.45 -22.68 19.23
C PRO A 66 -6.14 -22.65 17.86
N GLU A 67 -6.53 -23.82 17.35
CA GLU A 67 -7.10 -23.97 16.00
C GLU A 67 -8.29 -23.02 15.74
N LEU A 68 -9.18 -22.86 16.73
CA LEU A 68 -10.32 -21.96 16.61
C LEU A 68 -9.89 -20.49 16.46
N ALA A 69 -8.92 -20.05 17.27
CA ALA A 69 -8.40 -18.70 17.20
C ALA A 69 -7.64 -18.45 15.88
N HIS A 70 -6.93 -19.46 15.37
CA HIS A 70 -6.29 -19.40 14.08
C HIS A 70 -7.31 -19.24 12.93
N LYS A 71 -8.38 -20.07 12.93
CA LYS A 71 -9.45 -19.96 11.93
C LYS A 71 -10.12 -18.58 11.94
N GLU A 72 -10.39 -18.06 13.13
CA GLU A 72 -10.95 -16.70 13.26
C GLU A 72 -10.02 -15.64 12.68
N LEU A 73 -8.73 -15.66 13.04
CA LEU A 73 -7.75 -14.72 12.48
C LEU A 73 -7.61 -14.82 10.97
N VAL A 74 -7.66 -16.03 10.40
CA VAL A 74 -7.65 -16.21 8.94
C VAL A 74 -8.90 -15.62 8.31
N SER A 75 -10.07 -15.78 8.93
CA SER A 75 -11.32 -15.15 8.47
C SER A 75 -11.20 -13.62 8.47
N GLN A 76 -10.71 -13.04 9.57
CA GLN A 76 -10.49 -11.59 9.68
C GLN A 76 -9.44 -11.09 8.67
N LEU A 77 -8.38 -11.86 8.41
CA LEU A 77 -7.38 -11.52 7.42
C LEU A 77 -7.97 -11.49 6.00
N ARG A 78 -8.87 -12.40 5.67
CA ARG A 78 -9.60 -12.39 4.38
C ARG A 78 -10.44 -11.13 4.24
N SER A 79 -11.17 -10.76 5.30
CA SER A 79 -11.92 -9.52 5.32
C SER A 79 -11.00 -8.31 5.14
N PHE A 80 -9.87 -8.27 5.83
CA PHE A 80 -8.88 -7.22 5.71
C PHE A 80 -8.29 -7.10 4.30
N TYR A 81 -8.04 -8.21 3.61
CA TYR A 81 -7.56 -8.17 2.23
C TYR A 81 -8.51 -7.41 1.29
N PHE A 82 -9.80 -7.48 1.56
CA PHE A 82 -10.80 -6.78 0.75
C PHE A 82 -11.12 -5.37 1.27
N VAL A 83 -11.29 -5.22 2.57
CA VAL A 83 -11.59 -3.93 3.18
C VAL A 83 -10.39 -2.99 3.09
N GLY A 84 -9.16 -3.54 3.18
CA GLY A 84 -7.96 -2.74 3.29
C GLY A 84 -7.81 -2.06 4.66
N GLY A 85 -6.88 -1.12 4.72
CA GLY A 85 -6.60 -0.35 5.93
C GLY A 85 -7.01 1.12 5.85
N LEU A 86 -7.69 1.57 4.81
CA LEU A 86 -8.12 2.97 4.72
C LEU A 86 -9.20 3.28 5.76
N PRO A 87 -9.05 4.34 6.58
CA PRO A 87 -9.96 4.62 7.68
C PRO A 87 -11.44 4.67 7.28
N ALA A 88 -11.76 5.30 6.13
CA ALA A 88 -13.13 5.37 5.64
C ALA A 88 -13.71 3.98 5.32
N ALA A 89 -12.93 3.12 4.65
CA ALA A 89 -13.33 1.76 4.32
C ALA A 89 -13.50 0.89 5.58
N VAL A 90 -12.61 1.05 6.56
CA VAL A 90 -12.69 0.32 7.82
C VAL A 90 -13.90 0.78 8.64
N SER A 91 -14.19 2.08 8.69
CA SER A 91 -15.38 2.62 9.36
C SER A 91 -16.66 2.06 8.73
N GLU A 92 -16.77 2.11 7.41
CA GLU A 92 -17.92 1.56 6.67
C GLU A 92 -18.09 0.06 6.94
N TRP A 93 -16.99 -0.69 6.94
CA TRP A 93 -17.02 -2.11 7.27
C TRP A 93 -17.53 -2.39 8.70
N ILE A 94 -17.12 -1.58 9.67
CA ILE A 94 -17.57 -1.74 11.07
C ILE A 94 -19.07 -1.48 11.18
N GLU A 95 -19.58 -0.47 10.49
CA GLU A 95 -20.98 -0.05 10.55
C GLU A 95 -21.91 -1.00 9.81
N THR A 96 -21.52 -1.41 8.60
CA THR A 96 -22.45 -2.12 7.68
C THR A 96 -22.18 -3.60 7.53
N ARG A 97 -20.96 -4.05 7.75
CA ARG A 97 -20.49 -5.40 7.41
C ARG A 97 -20.73 -5.76 5.95
N SER A 98 -20.83 -4.77 5.10
CA SER A 98 -21.14 -4.89 3.68
C SER A 98 -19.89 -4.64 2.82
N TYR A 99 -19.42 -5.66 2.12
CA TYR A 99 -18.36 -5.50 1.12
C TYR A 99 -18.76 -4.60 -0.06
N ILE A 100 -20.07 -4.51 -0.34
CA ILE A 100 -20.58 -3.65 -1.42
C ILE A 100 -20.39 -2.19 -1.05
N GLU A 101 -20.78 -1.80 0.16
CA GLU A 101 -20.61 -0.42 0.63
C GLU A 101 -19.13 -0.03 0.72
N VAL A 102 -18.28 -0.94 1.22
CA VAL A 102 -16.82 -0.75 1.20
C VAL A 102 -16.29 -0.54 -0.23
N SER A 103 -16.83 -1.29 -1.22
CA SER A 103 -16.44 -1.10 -2.62
C SER A 103 -16.80 0.27 -3.17
N HIS A 104 -17.92 0.86 -2.72
CA HIS A 104 -18.30 2.23 -3.09
C HIS A 104 -17.24 3.23 -2.59
N ILE A 105 -16.81 3.10 -1.33
CA ILE A 105 -15.72 3.94 -0.78
C ILE A 105 -14.42 3.79 -1.59
N HIS A 106 -14.06 2.55 -1.96
CA HIS A 106 -12.86 2.33 -2.78
C HIS A 106 -12.98 2.96 -4.17
N ASN A 107 -14.14 2.88 -4.81
CA ASN A 107 -14.37 3.51 -6.12
C ASN A 107 -14.28 5.04 -6.03
N ASP A 108 -14.87 5.66 -5.00
CA ASP A 108 -14.76 7.10 -4.78
C ASP A 108 -13.31 7.54 -4.61
N ILE A 109 -12.48 6.73 -3.92
CA ILE A 109 -11.05 6.97 -3.76
C ILE A 109 -10.31 6.82 -5.09
N ILE A 110 -10.60 5.78 -5.87
CA ILE A 110 -10.00 5.56 -7.20
C ILE A 110 -10.36 6.73 -8.13
N ASP A 111 -11.60 7.20 -8.11
CA ASP A 111 -12.05 8.33 -8.92
C ASP A 111 -11.36 9.63 -8.50
N THR A 112 -11.18 9.85 -7.19
CA THR A 112 -10.41 10.99 -6.66
C THR A 112 -8.96 10.98 -7.19
N TYR A 113 -8.29 9.83 -7.17
CA TYR A 113 -6.94 9.72 -7.75
C TYR A 113 -6.93 9.92 -9.27
N ASN A 114 -7.94 9.43 -9.96
CA ASN A 114 -8.08 9.64 -11.41
C ASN A 114 -8.22 11.12 -11.76
N ASP A 115 -8.93 11.89 -10.94
CA ASP A 115 -9.08 13.33 -11.08
C ASP A 115 -7.77 14.06 -10.76
N ASP A 116 -7.08 13.61 -9.72
CA ASP A 116 -5.76 14.14 -9.35
C ASP A 116 -4.72 13.92 -10.46
N PHE A 117 -4.76 12.78 -11.15
CA PHE A 117 -3.88 12.54 -12.32
C PHE A 117 -4.05 13.60 -13.41
N SER A 118 -5.24 14.21 -13.52
CA SER A 118 -5.50 15.28 -14.47
C SER A 118 -4.71 16.56 -14.17
N LYS A 119 -4.26 16.76 -12.93
CA LYS A 119 -3.40 17.89 -12.54
C LYS A 119 -1.99 17.78 -13.14
N TYR A 120 -1.54 16.56 -13.44
CA TYR A 120 -0.23 16.27 -14.03
C TYR A 120 -0.22 16.17 -15.56
N LYS A 121 -1.35 16.48 -16.23
CA LYS A 121 -1.51 16.33 -17.69
C LYS A 121 -0.47 17.05 -18.55
N GLN A 122 0.21 18.05 -18.00
CA GLN A 122 1.30 18.74 -18.70
C GLN A 122 2.57 17.89 -18.79
N ARG A 123 2.79 16.98 -17.85
CA ARG A 123 3.99 16.13 -17.76
C ARG A 123 3.71 14.69 -18.16
N PHE A 124 2.53 14.15 -17.80
CA PHE A 124 2.12 12.78 -18.09
C PHE A 124 0.67 12.70 -18.56
N SER A 125 0.41 11.77 -19.47
CA SER A 125 -0.96 11.42 -19.81
C SER A 125 -1.66 10.76 -18.59
N PRO A 126 -2.83 11.22 -18.14
CA PRO A 126 -3.60 10.54 -17.09
C PRO A 126 -3.92 9.09 -17.46
N ILE A 127 -4.07 8.78 -18.74
CA ILE A 127 -4.29 7.41 -19.23
C ILE A 127 -3.08 6.54 -18.91
N LEU A 128 -1.87 7.05 -19.13
CA LEU A 128 -0.65 6.31 -18.81
C LEU A 128 -0.53 6.01 -17.30
N LEU A 129 -0.80 7.00 -16.44
CA LEU A 129 -0.74 6.81 -14.99
C LEU A 129 -1.72 5.73 -14.53
N ARG A 130 -2.95 5.71 -15.07
CA ARG A 130 -3.94 4.66 -14.80
C ARG A 130 -3.45 3.29 -15.29
N GLN A 131 -2.88 3.21 -16.49
CA GLN A 131 -2.34 1.96 -17.03
C GLN A 131 -1.20 1.42 -16.17
N VAL A 132 -0.27 2.28 -15.76
CA VAL A 132 0.86 1.90 -14.89
C VAL A 132 0.36 1.44 -13.53
N LEU A 133 -0.55 2.20 -12.89
CA LEU A 133 -1.14 1.84 -11.60
C LEU A 133 -1.87 0.49 -11.64
N ARG A 134 -2.67 0.26 -12.70
CA ARG A 134 -3.34 -1.03 -12.91
C ARG A 134 -2.33 -2.15 -13.13
N SER A 135 -1.25 -1.91 -13.86
CA SER A 135 -0.21 -2.90 -14.11
C SER A 135 0.56 -3.27 -12.83
N VAL A 136 0.78 -2.31 -11.92
CA VAL A 136 1.33 -2.60 -10.58
C VAL A 136 0.42 -3.57 -9.83
N ALA A 137 -0.89 -3.32 -9.84
CA ALA A 137 -1.87 -4.19 -9.19
C ALA A 137 -1.86 -5.62 -9.77
N LEU A 138 -1.80 -5.75 -11.11
CA LEU A 138 -1.76 -7.05 -11.81
C LEU A 138 -0.45 -7.82 -11.57
N GLN A 139 0.65 -7.13 -11.32
CA GLN A 139 1.97 -7.70 -11.08
C GLN A 139 2.32 -7.80 -9.59
N ALA A 140 1.35 -7.63 -8.69
CA ALA A 140 1.56 -7.70 -7.25
C ALA A 140 2.30 -9.00 -6.85
N GLY A 141 3.35 -8.87 -6.02
CA GLY A 141 4.21 -9.97 -5.58
C GLY A 141 5.21 -10.48 -6.61
N LYS A 142 5.22 -9.92 -7.82
CA LYS A 142 6.15 -10.32 -8.89
C LYS A 142 7.16 -9.21 -9.18
N LYS A 143 8.30 -9.57 -9.78
CA LYS A 143 9.18 -8.60 -10.41
C LYS A 143 8.38 -7.81 -11.44
N PHE A 144 8.49 -6.49 -11.40
CA PHE A 144 7.79 -5.63 -12.33
C PHE A 144 8.38 -5.72 -13.74
N VAL A 145 7.53 -5.98 -14.71
CA VAL A 145 7.87 -6.12 -16.13
C VAL A 145 7.26 -4.97 -16.91
N PHE A 146 8.11 -4.07 -17.43
CA PHE A 146 7.66 -2.86 -18.10
C PHE A 146 6.84 -3.12 -19.36
N SER A 147 7.16 -4.17 -20.12
CA SER A 147 6.41 -4.56 -21.33
C SER A 147 4.98 -5.04 -21.04
N GLU A 148 4.68 -5.45 -19.81
CA GLU A 148 3.31 -5.79 -19.40
C GLU A 148 2.41 -4.56 -19.19
N VAL A 149 3.00 -3.35 -19.10
CA VAL A 149 2.23 -2.10 -19.12
C VAL A 149 1.82 -1.78 -20.56
N SER A 150 2.79 -1.75 -21.47
CA SER A 150 2.59 -1.51 -22.89
C SER A 150 3.89 -1.83 -23.65
N ASN A 151 3.77 -2.45 -24.81
CA ASN A 151 4.89 -2.67 -25.73
C ASN A 151 5.25 -1.43 -26.53
N ASP A 152 4.34 -0.46 -26.64
CA ASP A 152 4.50 0.74 -27.48
C ASP A 152 5.12 1.91 -26.70
N ILE A 153 5.20 1.82 -25.37
CA ILE A 153 5.70 2.89 -24.52
C ILE A 153 7.11 2.55 -24.03
N LYS A 154 8.03 3.50 -24.19
CA LYS A 154 9.41 3.33 -23.72
C LYS A 154 9.46 3.11 -22.21
N SER A 155 10.28 2.16 -21.76
CA SER A 155 10.43 1.84 -20.33
C SER A 155 10.88 3.04 -19.48
N THR A 156 11.58 4.02 -20.06
CA THR A 156 11.95 5.27 -19.37
C THR A 156 10.72 6.07 -18.96
N VAL A 157 9.72 6.18 -19.85
CA VAL A 157 8.47 6.91 -19.58
C VAL A 157 7.65 6.20 -18.51
N ILE A 158 7.62 4.86 -18.53
CA ILE A 158 6.94 4.06 -17.49
C ILE A 158 7.65 4.23 -16.15
N ARG A 159 8.99 4.29 -16.10
CA ARG A 159 9.76 4.56 -14.87
C ARG A 159 9.42 5.91 -14.26
N GLU A 160 9.32 6.94 -15.08
CA GLU A 160 8.94 8.28 -14.62
C GLU A 160 7.51 8.31 -14.08
N ALA A 161 6.59 7.60 -14.74
CA ALA A 161 5.22 7.44 -14.23
C ALA A 161 5.18 6.68 -12.88
N LEU A 162 5.97 5.60 -12.73
CA LEU A 162 6.11 4.88 -11.46
C LEU A 162 6.71 5.76 -10.37
N HIS A 163 7.70 6.58 -10.71
CA HIS A 163 8.26 7.53 -9.75
C HIS A 163 7.21 8.53 -9.28
N LEU A 164 6.40 9.09 -10.18
CA LEU A 164 5.30 9.97 -9.81
C LEU A 164 4.28 9.27 -8.89
N LEU A 165 3.88 8.04 -9.23
CA LEU A 165 2.97 7.25 -8.39
C LEU A 165 3.58 6.92 -7.01
N THR A 166 4.91 6.78 -6.93
CA THR A 166 5.63 6.60 -5.66
C THR A 166 5.60 7.88 -4.82
N LEU A 167 5.81 9.04 -5.42
CA LEU A 167 5.70 10.34 -4.73
C LEU A 167 4.26 10.62 -4.27
N ALA A 168 3.27 10.17 -5.04
CA ALA A 168 1.87 10.24 -4.64
C ALA A 168 1.50 9.23 -3.54
N GLY A 169 2.43 8.37 -3.11
CA GLY A 169 2.17 7.36 -2.08
C GLY A 169 1.31 6.18 -2.53
N LEU A 170 1.04 6.05 -3.84
CA LEU A 170 0.16 5.02 -4.39
C LEU A 170 0.86 3.68 -4.63
N VAL A 171 2.16 3.72 -4.82
CA VAL A 171 3.00 2.53 -4.98
C VAL A 171 4.29 2.66 -4.19
N ILE A 172 4.80 1.56 -3.69
CA ILE A 172 6.01 1.51 -2.87
C ILE A 172 6.99 0.56 -3.55
N PRO A 173 8.18 1.04 -3.98
CA PRO A 173 9.19 0.19 -4.59
C PRO A 173 9.85 -0.70 -3.54
N VAL A 174 10.06 -1.97 -3.88
CA VAL A 174 10.85 -2.94 -3.14
C VAL A 174 12.00 -3.37 -4.05
N ILE A 175 13.22 -3.05 -3.65
CA ILE A 175 14.40 -3.24 -4.50
C ILE A 175 15.05 -4.57 -4.14
N HIS A 176 15.59 -5.27 -5.14
CA HIS A 176 16.38 -6.47 -4.89
C HIS A 176 17.71 -6.13 -4.25
N SER A 177 18.08 -6.88 -3.21
CA SER A 177 19.44 -6.85 -2.63
C SER A 177 19.99 -8.26 -2.50
N ASN A 178 21.27 -8.44 -2.82
CA ASN A 178 21.95 -9.74 -2.60
C ASN A 178 22.13 -10.07 -1.11
N ALA A 179 21.99 -9.08 -0.24
CA ALA A 179 21.99 -9.21 1.22
C ALA A 179 23.19 -10.01 1.80
N ASN A 180 24.37 -9.91 1.17
CA ASN A 180 25.59 -10.56 1.67
C ASN A 180 26.18 -9.90 2.93
N GLY A 181 25.63 -8.73 3.32
CA GLY A 181 26.06 -7.98 4.50
C GLY A 181 25.28 -6.70 4.75
N MET A 182 25.72 -5.90 5.70
CA MET A 182 25.13 -4.61 6.03
C MET A 182 26.01 -3.47 5.51
N PRO A 183 25.45 -2.35 5.01
CA PRO A 183 24.01 -2.09 4.85
C PRO A 183 23.42 -2.79 3.62
N LEU A 184 22.15 -3.20 3.70
CA LEU A 184 21.45 -3.92 2.61
C LEU A 184 21.44 -3.13 1.29
N GLY A 185 21.31 -1.81 1.36
CA GLY A 185 21.33 -0.93 0.20
C GLY A 185 22.67 -0.86 -0.56
N ALA A 186 23.78 -1.37 0.02
CA ALA A 186 25.06 -1.39 -0.69
C ALA A 186 25.07 -2.38 -1.88
N GLU A 187 24.16 -3.34 -1.89
CA GLU A 187 24.09 -4.38 -2.91
C GLU A 187 22.76 -4.36 -3.68
N GLU A 188 22.17 -3.17 -3.81
CA GLU A 188 20.95 -2.97 -4.59
C GLU A 188 21.13 -3.35 -6.06
N ASP A 189 20.17 -4.10 -6.59
CA ASP A 189 20.03 -4.29 -8.04
C ASP A 189 18.70 -3.71 -8.53
N ARG A 190 18.74 -2.48 -8.99
CA ARG A 190 17.58 -1.73 -9.51
C ARG A 190 17.02 -2.24 -10.85
N ARG A 191 17.60 -3.29 -11.41
CA ARG A 191 17.01 -4.02 -12.55
C ARG A 191 15.90 -4.95 -12.09
N TYR A 192 15.87 -5.26 -10.80
CA TYR A 192 14.90 -6.14 -10.17
C TYR A 192 14.14 -5.36 -9.11
N ILE A 193 12.97 -4.87 -9.49
CA ILE A 193 12.09 -4.10 -8.60
C ILE A 193 10.74 -4.78 -8.56
N LYS A 194 10.19 -4.94 -7.36
CA LYS A 194 8.77 -5.21 -7.12
C LYS A 194 8.11 -3.92 -6.68
N TYR A 195 6.81 -3.81 -6.84
CA TYR A 195 6.04 -2.70 -6.31
C TYR A 195 4.91 -3.24 -5.44
N LEU A 196 4.77 -2.65 -4.27
CA LEU A 196 3.58 -2.83 -3.45
C LEU A 196 2.56 -1.76 -3.84
N PHE A 197 1.30 -2.15 -3.92
CA PHE A 197 0.20 -1.21 -4.00
C PHE A 197 -0.09 -0.68 -2.58
N PHE A 198 -0.48 0.57 -2.41
CA PHE A 198 -0.57 1.22 -1.10
C PHE A 198 -1.64 0.59 -0.16
N ASP A 199 -2.67 -0.05 -0.73
CA ASP A 199 -3.76 -0.67 0.02
C ASP A 199 -4.32 -1.91 -0.71
N THR A 200 -4.60 -2.96 0.05
CA THR A 200 -5.08 -4.23 -0.51
C THR A 200 -6.50 -4.14 -1.03
N GLY A 201 -7.39 -3.44 -0.34
CA GLY A 201 -8.79 -3.32 -0.69
C GLY A 201 -8.98 -2.51 -1.97
N VAL A 202 -8.34 -1.33 -2.05
CA VAL A 202 -8.36 -0.49 -3.26
C VAL A 202 -7.79 -1.24 -4.46
N MET A 203 -6.71 -2.02 -4.24
CA MET A 203 -6.13 -2.83 -5.32
C MET A 203 -7.12 -3.84 -5.86
N GLN A 204 -7.82 -4.58 -5.01
CA GLN A 204 -8.78 -5.59 -5.45
C GLN A 204 -9.96 -4.96 -6.19
N THR A 205 -10.48 -3.84 -5.69
CA THR A 205 -11.53 -3.07 -6.37
C THR A 205 -11.07 -2.57 -7.73
N LEU A 206 -9.85 -2.03 -7.84
CA LEU A 206 -9.26 -1.60 -9.11
C LEU A 206 -9.13 -2.74 -10.14
N LEU A 207 -8.89 -3.97 -9.65
CA LEU A 207 -8.83 -5.17 -10.50
C LEU A 207 -10.21 -5.72 -10.85
N GLY A 208 -11.29 -5.17 -10.29
CA GLY A 208 -12.66 -5.58 -10.57
C GLY A 208 -13.09 -6.85 -9.82
N MET A 209 -12.46 -7.16 -8.69
CA MET A 209 -12.92 -8.25 -7.84
C MET A 209 -14.25 -7.90 -7.19
N ALA A 210 -15.24 -8.74 -7.38
CA ALA A 210 -16.56 -8.56 -6.77
C ALA A 210 -16.58 -9.11 -5.33
N ALA A 211 -17.43 -8.52 -4.49
CA ALA A 211 -17.65 -9.00 -3.13
C ALA A 211 -18.08 -10.48 -3.09
N SER A 212 -18.84 -10.93 -4.10
CA SER A 212 -19.24 -12.34 -4.28
C SER A 212 -18.04 -13.27 -4.41
N ASP A 213 -16.98 -12.84 -5.09
CA ASP A 213 -15.80 -13.66 -5.36
C ASP A 213 -15.05 -14.00 -4.07
N ILE A 214 -15.10 -13.10 -3.09
CA ILE A 214 -14.48 -13.27 -1.78
C ILE A 214 -15.29 -14.21 -0.90
N LEU A 215 -16.61 -14.08 -0.93
CA LEU A 215 -17.50 -14.89 -0.12
C LEU A 215 -17.58 -16.33 -0.60
N THR A 216 -17.42 -16.56 -1.91
CA THR A 216 -17.55 -17.88 -2.54
C THR A 216 -16.22 -18.55 -2.80
N SER A 217 -15.10 -17.79 -2.79
CA SER A 217 -13.78 -18.39 -3.06
C SER A 217 -13.34 -19.30 -1.94
N THR A 218 -13.16 -20.58 -2.30
CA THR A 218 -12.38 -21.52 -1.48
C THR A 218 -10.91 -21.08 -1.47
N GLU A 219 -10.12 -21.54 -0.49
CA GLU A 219 -8.68 -21.18 -0.38
C GLU A 219 -7.87 -21.42 -1.66
N VAL A 220 -8.37 -22.25 -2.56
CA VAL A 220 -7.69 -22.68 -3.80
C VAL A 220 -7.89 -21.67 -4.95
N GLU A 221 -8.96 -20.88 -4.96
CA GLU A 221 -9.42 -20.12 -6.14
C GLU A 221 -8.99 -18.66 -6.23
N LEU A 222 -8.37 -18.09 -5.19
CA LEU A 222 -7.84 -16.74 -5.27
C LEU A 222 -6.62 -16.72 -6.21
N VAL A 223 -6.85 -16.32 -7.44
CA VAL A 223 -5.78 -16.04 -8.42
C VAL A 223 -4.84 -15.01 -7.79
N ASN A 224 -3.55 -15.33 -7.66
CA ASN A 224 -2.51 -14.53 -7.00
C ASN A 224 -2.35 -14.68 -5.47
N LYS A 225 -2.67 -15.84 -4.89
CA LYS A 225 -2.44 -16.09 -3.46
C LYS A 225 -1.06 -15.65 -2.97
N GLY A 226 0.00 -16.01 -3.69
CA GLY A 226 1.37 -15.63 -3.34
C GLY A 226 1.59 -14.12 -3.43
N GLY A 227 1.06 -13.47 -4.46
CA GLY A 227 1.21 -12.03 -4.66
C GLY A 227 0.50 -11.20 -3.60
N MET A 228 -0.73 -11.59 -3.22
CA MET A 228 -1.47 -10.90 -2.16
C MET A 228 -0.80 -11.05 -0.80
N SER A 229 -0.35 -12.27 -0.46
CA SER A 229 0.33 -12.54 0.80
C SER A 229 1.67 -11.80 0.89
N GLU A 230 2.42 -11.75 -0.20
CA GLU A 230 3.68 -10.98 -0.27
C GLU A 230 3.42 -9.48 -0.14
N MET A 231 2.38 -8.96 -0.81
CA MET A 231 2.00 -7.56 -0.70
C MET A 231 1.56 -7.22 0.73
N PHE A 232 0.71 -8.03 1.34
CA PHE A 232 0.29 -7.87 2.73
C PHE A 232 1.50 -7.84 3.67
N ALA A 233 2.39 -8.83 3.58
CA ALA A 233 3.59 -8.89 4.42
C ALA A 233 4.47 -7.66 4.24
N GLY A 234 4.69 -7.21 3.01
CA GLY A 234 5.47 -6.01 2.72
C GLY A 234 4.83 -4.75 3.30
N LEU A 235 3.52 -4.59 3.17
CA LEU A 235 2.78 -3.46 3.76
C LEU A 235 2.84 -3.48 5.29
N GLU A 236 2.66 -4.65 5.92
CA GLU A 236 2.77 -4.76 7.38
C GLU A 236 4.20 -4.42 7.86
N LEU A 237 5.24 -4.89 7.19
CA LEU A 237 6.62 -4.52 7.51
C LEU A 237 6.84 -2.99 7.49
N ILE A 238 6.24 -2.28 6.55
CA ILE A 238 6.31 -0.83 6.46
C ILE A 238 5.56 -0.16 7.61
N LYS A 239 4.35 -0.61 7.90
CA LYS A 239 3.46 -0.04 8.91
C LYS A 239 4.00 -0.18 10.34
N TYR A 240 4.84 -1.19 10.58
CA TYR A 240 5.49 -1.40 11.87
C TYR A 240 6.83 -0.67 12.04
N GLN A 241 7.29 0.07 11.02
CA GLN A 241 8.50 0.88 11.14
C GLN A 241 8.26 2.19 11.89
N ASP A 242 9.35 2.86 12.29
CA ASP A 242 9.28 4.20 12.88
C ASP A 242 8.69 5.20 11.87
N CYS A 243 7.61 5.85 12.24
CA CYS A 243 6.90 6.82 11.40
C CYS A 243 7.74 8.04 11.00
N PHE A 244 8.88 8.27 11.63
CA PHE A 244 9.79 9.36 11.31
C PHE A 244 10.88 8.97 10.31
N ILE A 245 10.93 7.71 9.90
CA ILE A 245 11.92 7.16 8.97
C ILE A 245 11.19 6.75 7.69
N LYS A 246 11.68 7.25 6.54
CA LYS A 246 11.16 6.77 5.25
C LYS A 246 11.49 5.28 5.12
N PRO A 247 10.50 4.41 4.90
CA PRO A 247 10.76 2.99 4.83
C PRO A 247 11.64 2.64 3.64
N ASP A 248 12.62 1.79 3.88
CA ASP A 248 13.53 1.23 2.90
C ASP A 248 13.46 -0.29 3.00
N ILE A 249 12.82 -0.94 2.03
CA ILE A 249 12.55 -2.37 2.03
C ILE A 249 13.17 -3.06 0.83
N TYR A 250 13.70 -4.25 1.09
CA TYR A 250 14.41 -5.07 0.12
C TYR A 250 13.83 -6.47 0.05
N TYR A 251 14.11 -7.20 -1.02
CA TYR A 251 13.75 -8.61 -1.16
C TYR A 251 14.91 -9.43 -1.71
#